data_917b57adcf08fa96c17210fded3b680a
#
_entry.id   917b57adcf08fa96c17210fded3b680a
#
_cell.length_a   1.000
_cell.length_b   1.000
_cell.length_c   1.000
_cell.angle_alpha   90.00
_cell.angle_beta   90.00
_cell.angle_gamma   90.00
#
_symmetry.space_group_name_H-M   'P 1'
#
loop_
_entity.id
_entity.type
_entity.pdbx_description
1 polymer ?
#
loop_
_entity_poly.entity_id
_entity_poly.type
_entity_poly.pdbx_seq_one_letter_code
_entity_poly.pdbx_strand_id
1 'polypeptide(L)'
;QLLDYFEESQIYRIDHYLGKETVQNIMVTRFANSIFEPLWNRNYIHHVQITAAESIGIERRAGYYDEIGALRDMLQNHLLHIVSMLAMEPPALATPTAIRNETLKVFQSFKPLTEQDIRQHVVRGQYTGRESGGIYIPGYLEEEGVPEDSHTETYVALKLNINNWRWKDVPFFVRTGKRLPRRATEIVVQFRPTPHHIFCRDENLQNTPNQMVIRIQPDEGLLLKFGLKIPGAGFRVRDVNMDFHYSDIADTHLPSAYERLLLDCMVGDLTLYSRGDATEIAWEYINPILEMWKAEPGLNLYPYPVQTWGPEAAETLIQSSAGYNWRTPCDKPADTQNCF
;
A
#
# COMPACT_ATOMS: atom_id res chain seq x y z
N GLN A 1 -22.58 -7.19 19.27
CA GLN A 1 -22.63 -6.94 20.74
C GLN A 1 -22.51 -5.44 21.06
N LEU A 2 -21.48 -4.68 20.56
CA LEU A 2 -21.38 -3.23 20.84
C LEU A 2 -22.56 -2.46 20.25
N LEU A 3 -22.98 -2.79 19.04
CA LEU A 3 -24.12 -2.15 18.35
C LEU A 3 -25.49 -2.48 18.96
N ASP A 4 -25.56 -3.42 19.93
CA ASP A 4 -26.78 -3.69 20.70
C ASP A 4 -26.99 -2.59 21.77
N TYR A 5 -25.94 -1.83 22.11
CA TYR A 5 -25.95 -0.82 23.18
C TYR A 5 -25.55 0.58 22.72
N PHE A 6 -24.78 0.70 21.64
CA PHE A 6 -24.25 1.95 21.13
C PHE A 6 -24.59 2.14 19.65
N GLU A 7 -24.85 3.37 19.26
CA GLU A 7 -24.98 3.75 17.87
C GLU A 7 -23.57 3.78 17.20
N GLU A 8 -23.51 3.51 15.91
CA GLU A 8 -22.24 3.55 15.14
C GLU A 8 -21.50 4.90 15.30
N SER A 9 -22.24 5.99 15.48
CA SER A 9 -21.72 7.34 15.71
C SER A 9 -21.03 7.54 17.07
N GLN A 10 -21.18 6.59 17.99
CA GLN A 10 -20.57 6.60 19.32
C GLN A 10 -19.33 5.71 19.40
N ILE A 11 -19.00 4.97 18.33
CA ILE A 11 -17.91 4.00 18.30
C ILE A 11 -16.78 4.51 17.40
N TYR A 12 -15.61 4.75 18.00
CA TYR A 12 -14.41 5.24 17.35
C TYR A 12 -13.41 4.10 17.17
N ARG A 13 -13.48 3.40 16.00
CA ARG A 13 -12.53 2.31 15.67
C ARG A 13 -11.26 2.91 15.09
N ILE A 14 -10.20 2.89 15.88
CA ILE A 14 -8.91 3.47 15.49
C ILE A 14 -8.19 2.62 14.48
N ASP A 15 -7.86 3.22 13.33
CA ASP A 15 -6.79 2.83 12.44
C ASP A 15 -5.77 3.97 12.38
N HIS A 16 -4.58 3.76 12.95
CA HIS A 16 -3.59 4.82 13.04
C HIS A 16 -3.03 5.28 11.68
N TYR A 17 -3.18 4.49 10.62
CA TYR A 17 -2.80 4.92 9.27
C TYR A 17 -3.71 6.04 8.75
N LEU A 18 -5.01 6.00 9.07
CA LEU A 18 -5.95 7.06 8.69
C LEU A 18 -5.63 8.39 9.40
N GLY A 19 -5.00 8.34 10.57
CA GLY A 19 -4.53 9.52 11.30
C GLY A 19 -3.27 10.17 10.74
N LYS A 20 -2.61 9.57 9.74
CA LYS A 20 -1.41 10.15 9.12
C LYS A 20 -1.78 11.27 8.14
N GLU A 21 -1.08 12.40 8.24
CA GLU A 21 -1.33 13.57 7.38
C GLU A 21 -1.26 13.23 5.88
N THR A 22 -0.29 12.42 5.47
CA THR A 22 -0.13 12.00 4.07
C THR A 22 -1.24 11.09 3.57
N VAL A 23 -1.85 10.27 4.43
CA VAL A 23 -3.02 9.47 4.05
C VAL A 23 -4.24 10.38 3.85
N GLN A 24 -4.44 11.36 4.72
CA GLN A 24 -5.49 12.37 4.57
C GLN A 24 -5.27 13.22 3.31
N ASN A 25 -4.01 13.52 2.99
CA ASN A 25 -3.66 14.30 1.81
C ASN A 25 -3.98 13.58 0.49
N ILE A 26 -4.20 12.29 0.46
CA ILE A 26 -4.69 11.58 -0.73
C ILE A 26 -5.99 12.23 -1.23
N MET A 27 -6.91 12.54 -0.32
CA MET A 27 -8.17 13.22 -0.66
C MET A 27 -7.92 14.64 -1.17
N VAL A 28 -7.07 15.40 -0.47
CA VAL A 28 -6.74 16.78 -0.86
C VAL A 28 -6.05 16.82 -2.23
N THR A 29 -5.06 15.96 -2.45
CA THR A 29 -4.35 15.84 -3.73
C THR A 29 -5.33 15.56 -4.87
N ARG A 30 -6.29 14.68 -4.66
CA ARG A 30 -7.26 14.32 -5.69
C ARG A 30 -8.33 15.40 -5.88
N PHE A 31 -8.97 15.84 -4.80
CA PHE A 31 -10.21 16.60 -4.88
C PHE A 31 -10.04 18.13 -4.82
N ALA A 32 -8.88 18.61 -4.40
CA ALA A 32 -8.56 20.04 -4.45
C ALA A 32 -7.79 20.46 -5.73
N ASN A 33 -7.39 19.48 -6.58
CA ASN A 33 -6.58 19.75 -7.77
C ASN A 33 -7.26 19.23 -9.04
N SER A 34 -7.70 20.14 -9.88
CA SER A 34 -8.40 19.85 -11.14
C SER A 34 -7.58 19.04 -12.17
N ILE A 35 -6.26 18.95 -12.00
CA ILE A 35 -5.37 18.20 -12.90
C ILE A 35 -5.30 16.72 -12.60
N PHE A 36 -5.59 16.29 -11.37
CA PHE A 36 -5.42 14.88 -10.96
C PHE A 36 -6.72 14.08 -11.09
N GLU A 37 -7.82 14.55 -10.56
CA GLU A 37 -9.07 13.78 -10.50
C GLU A 37 -9.58 13.32 -11.88
N PRO A 38 -9.52 14.10 -12.98
CA PRO A 38 -9.91 13.63 -14.31
C PRO A 38 -9.06 12.45 -14.82
N LEU A 39 -7.82 12.31 -14.33
CA LEU A 39 -6.90 11.22 -14.69
C LEU A 39 -7.03 10.01 -13.75
N TRP A 40 -7.81 10.12 -12.66
CA TRP A 40 -7.85 9.14 -11.57
C TRP A 40 -8.86 8.01 -11.85
N ASN A 41 -8.65 7.32 -12.98
CA ASN A 41 -9.54 6.26 -13.43
C ASN A 41 -8.84 5.29 -14.41
N ARG A 42 -9.55 4.21 -14.76
CA ARG A 42 -9.11 3.12 -15.65
C ARG A 42 -8.61 3.57 -17.04
N ASN A 43 -9.00 4.74 -17.52
CA ASN A 43 -8.56 5.20 -18.83
C ASN A 43 -7.12 5.70 -18.82
N TYR A 44 -6.64 6.17 -17.67
CA TYR A 44 -5.31 6.76 -17.52
C TYR A 44 -4.38 5.99 -16.60
N ILE A 45 -4.93 5.30 -15.58
CA ILE A 45 -4.13 4.51 -14.63
C ILE A 45 -3.99 3.09 -15.16
N HIS A 46 -2.74 2.60 -15.19
CA HIS A 46 -2.41 1.24 -15.58
C HIS A 46 -2.55 0.28 -14.40
N HIS A 47 -1.91 0.61 -13.28
CA HIS A 47 -1.99 -0.13 -12.02
C HIS A 47 -1.61 0.75 -10.85
N VAL A 48 -1.89 0.26 -9.65
CA VAL A 48 -1.47 0.87 -8.39
C VAL A 48 -0.61 -0.13 -7.62
N GLN A 49 0.46 0.34 -6.98
CA GLN A 49 1.25 -0.45 -6.04
C GLN A 49 1.18 0.21 -4.65
N ILE A 50 1.00 -0.58 -3.61
CA ILE A 50 1.05 -0.13 -2.22
C ILE A 50 2.04 -1.00 -1.48
N THR A 51 3.09 -0.40 -0.95
CA THR A 51 4.11 -1.09 -0.16
C THR A 51 4.12 -0.55 1.25
N ALA A 52 4.00 -1.43 2.25
CA ALA A 52 4.23 -1.13 3.66
C ALA A 52 5.34 -2.04 4.18
N ALA A 53 6.55 -1.53 4.23
CA ALA A 53 7.75 -2.26 4.61
C ALA A 53 8.18 -1.92 6.04
N GLU A 54 8.50 -2.94 6.82
CA GLU A 54 9.08 -2.82 8.15
C GLU A 54 10.50 -3.43 8.17
N SER A 55 11.48 -2.70 8.72
CA SER A 55 12.86 -3.20 8.86
C SER A 55 13.08 -4.02 10.13
N ILE A 56 12.16 -3.93 11.08
CA ILE A 56 12.18 -4.70 12.33
C ILE A 56 11.53 -6.08 12.16
N GLY A 57 11.89 -7.04 13.04
CA GLY A 57 11.24 -8.33 13.16
C GLY A 57 10.01 -8.28 14.07
N ILE A 58 9.70 -9.44 14.64
CA ILE A 58 8.58 -9.55 15.60
C ILE A 58 8.98 -9.12 17.00
N GLU A 59 10.30 -9.00 17.26
CA GLU A 59 10.86 -8.63 18.55
C GLU A 59 10.31 -9.55 19.69
N ARG A 60 9.87 -8.98 20.81
CA ARG A 60 9.31 -9.72 21.95
C ARG A 60 7.81 -10.07 21.80
N ARG A 61 7.25 -10.00 20.58
CA ARG A 61 5.82 -10.20 20.33
C ARG A 61 5.50 -11.54 19.67
N ALA A 62 6.38 -12.54 19.79
CA ALA A 62 6.24 -13.83 19.11
C ALA A 62 4.85 -14.46 19.30
N GLY A 63 4.40 -14.64 20.54
CA GLY A 63 3.10 -15.25 20.83
C GLY A 63 1.90 -14.50 20.21
N TYR A 64 1.93 -13.16 20.21
CA TYR A 64 0.89 -12.37 19.57
C TYR A 64 0.98 -12.48 18.03
N TYR A 65 2.20 -12.30 17.49
CA TYR A 65 2.37 -12.22 16.05
C TYR A 65 2.14 -13.55 15.34
N ASP A 66 2.50 -14.67 15.99
CA ASP A 66 2.31 -16.01 15.43
C ASP A 66 0.82 -16.37 15.26
N GLU A 67 -0.04 -15.82 16.09
CA GLU A 67 -1.50 -15.95 15.93
C GLU A 67 -2.09 -15.03 14.88
N ILE A 68 -1.46 -13.88 14.61
CA ILE A 68 -2.04 -12.81 13.77
C ILE A 68 -1.52 -12.86 12.32
N GLY A 69 -0.18 -12.84 12.14
CA GLY A 69 0.45 -12.78 10.82
C GLY A 69 0.31 -11.44 10.10
N ALA A 70 1.06 -11.27 9.01
CA ALA A 70 1.09 -10.02 8.24
C ALA A 70 -0.25 -9.67 7.58
N LEU A 71 -1.04 -10.67 7.20
CA LEU A 71 -2.33 -10.47 6.54
C LEU A 71 -3.32 -9.74 7.46
N ARG A 72 -3.43 -10.16 8.71
CA ARG A 72 -4.33 -9.52 9.69
C ARG A 72 -3.72 -8.27 10.29
N ASP A 73 -2.41 -8.29 10.61
CA ASP A 73 -1.73 -7.17 11.26
C ASP A 73 -1.73 -5.91 10.40
N MET A 74 -1.51 -6.05 9.09
CA MET A 74 -1.29 -4.91 8.20
C MET A 74 -2.30 -4.79 7.06
N LEU A 75 -2.63 -5.90 6.39
CA LEU A 75 -3.38 -5.83 5.15
C LEU A 75 -4.86 -5.62 5.38
N GLN A 76 -5.47 -6.42 6.22
CA GLN A 76 -6.93 -6.43 6.49
C GLN A 76 -7.45 -5.05 6.94
N ASN A 77 -6.68 -4.33 7.72
CA ASN A 77 -7.05 -3.03 8.25
C ASN A 77 -6.38 -1.88 7.47
N HIS A 78 -5.12 -1.62 7.74
CA HIS A 78 -4.39 -0.43 7.26
C HIS A 78 -4.35 -0.31 5.74
N LEU A 79 -3.93 -1.39 5.04
CA LEU A 79 -3.70 -1.30 3.61
C LEU A 79 -4.98 -1.30 2.80
N LEU A 80 -6.02 -2.04 3.22
CA LEU A 80 -7.33 -1.97 2.58
C LEU A 80 -8.00 -0.60 2.79
N HIS A 81 -7.78 0.06 3.93
CA HIS A 81 -8.24 1.44 4.12
C HIS A 81 -7.49 2.44 3.22
N ILE A 82 -6.17 2.29 3.04
CA ILE A 82 -5.42 3.09 2.05
C ILE A 82 -5.99 2.88 0.64
N VAL A 83 -6.27 1.63 0.26
CA VAL A 83 -6.92 1.33 -1.03
C VAL A 83 -8.25 2.06 -1.15
N SER A 84 -9.08 2.03 -0.10
CA SER A 84 -10.39 2.67 -0.14
C SER A 84 -10.31 4.19 -0.28
N MET A 85 -9.40 4.85 0.43
CA MET A 85 -9.15 6.31 0.32
C MET A 85 -8.63 6.70 -1.06
N LEU A 86 -7.76 5.87 -1.64
CA LEU A 86 -7.21 6.08 -2.97
C LEU A 86 -8.26 5.89 -4.08
N ALA A 87 -9.19 4.96 -3.88
CA ALA A 87 -10.12 4.50 -4.91
C ALA A 87 -11.53 5.10 -4.84
N MET A 88 -11.88 5.80 -3.76
CA MET A 88 -13.22 6.35 -3.55
C MET A 88 -13.61 7.41 -4.58
N GLU A 89 -14.91 7.61 -4.78
CA GLU A 89 -15.44 8.76 -5.54
C GLU A 89 -15.33 10.05 -4.71
N PRO A 90 -15.31 11.24 -5.36
CA PRO A 90 -15.40 12.51 -4.65
C PRO A 90 -16.66 12.56 -3.80
N PRO A 91 -16.56 12.78 -2.47
CA PRO A 91 -17.75 12.90 -1.65
C PRO A 91 -18.51 14.19 -1.97
N ALA A 92 -19.84 14.14 -1.95
CA ALA A 92 -20.68 15.30 -2.22
C ALA A 92 -20.51 16.43 -1.19
N LEU A 93 -20.09 16.09 0.04
CA LEU A 93 -19.85 17.01 1.15
C LEU A 93 -18.60 16.56 1.90
N ALA A 94 -17.85 17.52 2.47
CA ALA A 94 -16.72 17.25 3.35
C ALA A 94 -17.22 16.93 4.79
N THR A 95 -18.10 15.93 4.91
CA THR A 95 -18.62 15.46 6.19
C THR A 95 -18.16 14.03 6.48
N PRO A 96 -18.00 13.62 7.75
CA PRO A 96 -17.61 12.27 8.12
C PRO A 96 -18.46 11.19 7.44
N THR A 97 -19.78 11.36 7.43
CA THR A 97 -20.70 10.41 6.84
C THR A 97 -20.51 10.30 5.32
N ALA A 98 -20.36 11.42 4.60
CA ALA A 98 -20.19 11.41 3.16
C ALA A 98 -18.88 10.73 2.76
N ILE A 99 -17.77 11.03 3.43
CA ILE A 99 -16.46 10.42 3.19
C ILE A 99 -16.49 8.93 3.49
N ARG A 100 -17.01 8.52 4.64
CA ARG A 100 -17.12 7.11 5.05
C ARG A 100 -18.07 6.30 4.15
N ASN A 101 -19.08 6.93 3.55
CA ASN A 101 -19.93 6.29 2.55
C ASN A 101 -19.18 5.99 1.25
N GLU A 102 -18.35 6.92 0.78
CA GLU A 102 -17.55 6.69 -0.44
C GLU A 102 -16.49 5.60 -0.23
N THR A 103 -15.82 5.57 0.93
CA THR A 103 -14.89 4.47 1.25
C THR A 103 -15.61 3.12 1.32
N LEU A 104 -16.80 3.06 1.95
CA LEU A 104 -17.61 1.85 2.00
C LEU A 104 -17.94 1.29 0.62
N LYS A 105 -18.32 2.15 -0.35
CA LYS A 105 -18.61 1.73 -1.73
C LYS A 105 -17.41 1.05 -2.39
N VAL A 106 -16.18 1.46 -2.06
CA VAL A 106 -14.97 0.79 -2.55
C VAL A 106 -14.87 -0.63 -1.99
N PHE A 107 -15.04 -0.81 -0.68
CA PHE A 107 -15.05 -2.14 -0.06
C PHE A 107 -16.12 -3.05 -0.69
N GLN A 108 -17.33 -2.55 -0.87
CA GLN A 108 -18.43 -3.26 -1.54
C GLN A 108 -18.13 -3.62 -3.00
N SER A 109 -17.17 -2.92 -3.62
CA SER A 109 -16.77 -3.14 -5.01
C SER A 109 -15.56 -4.08 -5.14
N PHE A 110 -14.98 -4.59 -4.06
CA PHE A 110 -13.89 -5.55 -4.16
C PHE A 110 -14.37 -6.82 -4.87
N LYS A 111 -13.59 -7.27 -5.87
CA LYS A 111 -13.87 -8.55 -6.52
C LYS A 111 -13.64 -9.69 -5.52
N PRO A 112 -14.64 -10.50 -5.16
CA PRO A 112 -14.42 -11.64 -4.29
C PRO A 112 -13.33 -12.56 -4.84
N LEU A 113 -12.51 -13.10 -3.95
CA LEU A 113 -11.41 -14.00 -4.31
C LEU A 113 -11.94 -15.44 -4.45
N THR A 114 -11.74 -16.03 -5.61
CA THR A 114 -11.93 -17.47 -5.82
C THR A 114 -10.71 -18.23 -5.33
N GLU A 115 -10.82 -19.56 -5.13
CA GLU A 115 -9.68 -20.42 -4.82
C GLU A 115 -8.55 -20.25 -5.85
N GLN A 116 -8.89 -20.17 -7.13
CA GLN A 116 -7.92 -19.94 -8.18
C GLN A 116 -7.26 -18.57 -8.07
N ASP A 117 -8.02 -17.50 -7.74
CA ASP A 117 -7.45 -16.16 -7.51
C ASP A 117 -6.46 -16.20 -6.34
N ILE A 118 -6.78 -16.91 -5.24
CA ILE A 118 -5.88 -17.02 -4.07
C ILE A 118 -4.58 -17.73 -4.45
N ARG A 119 -4.65 -18.85 -5.16
CA ARG A 119 -3.46 -19.61 -5.60
C ARG A 119 -2.56 -18.81 -6.54
N GLN A 120 -3.14 -17.95 -7.38
CA GLN A 120 -2.41 -17.22 -8.42
C GLN A 120 -2.04 -15.78 -8.03
N HIS A 121 -2.82 -15.15 -7.15
CA HIS A 121 -2.75 -13.73 -6.88
C HIS A 121 -2.42 -13.37 -5.42
N VAL A 122 -2.20 -14.37 -4.57
CA VAL A 122 -1.79 -14.18 -3.17
C VAL A 122 -0.50 -14.93 -2.91
N VAL A 123 0.51 -14.19 -2.47
CA VAL A 123 1.83 -14.71 -2.09
C VAL A 123 2.05 -14.39 -0.63
N ARG A 124 2.51 -15.35 0.15
CA ARG A 124 2.98 -15.12 1.52
C ARG A 124 4.41 -15.57 1.68
N GLY A 125 5.09 -14.99 2.65
CA GLY A 125 6.48 -15.31 2.91
C GLY A 125 6.81 -15.34 4.39
N GLN A 126 7.92 -16.02 4.71
CA GLN A 126 8.48 -16.09 6.04
C GLN A 126 9.97 -15.76 5.96
N TYR A 127 10.47 -14.79 6.77
CA TYR A 127 11.86 -14.41 6.68
C TYR A 127 12.79 -15.47 7.23
N THR A 128 13.91 -15.68 6.54
CA THR A 128 14.98 -16.60 6.93
C THR A 128 16.22 -15.83 7.37
N GLY A 129 16.99 -16.44 8.27
CA GLY A 129 18.21 -15.85 8.80
C GLY A 129 19.28 -15.60 7.72
N ARG A 130 20.12 -14.60 7.95
CA ARG A 130 21.23 -14.23 7.06
C ARG A 130 22.33 -13.52 7.82
N GLU A 131 23.57 -13.75 7.40
CA GLU A 131 24.69 -12.88 7.78
C GLU A 131 24.66 -11.55 7.03
N SER A 132 24.75 -10.45 7.76
CA SER A 132 24.80 -9.09 7.21
C SER A 132 25.78 -8.25 8.02
N GLY A 133 26.83 -7.73 7.37
CA GLY A 133 27.84 -6.91 8.03
C GLY A 133 28.60 -7.62 9.17
N GLY A 134 28.75 -8.95 9.10
CA GLY A 134 29.40 -9.76 10.14
C GLY A 134 28.52 -10.07 11.36
N ILE A 135 27.24 -9.77 11.30
CA ILE A 135 26.25 -10.08 12.33
C ILE A 135 25.21 -11.03 11.71
N TYR A 136 24.93 -12.14 12.39
CA TYR A 136 23.83 -13.01 12.00
C TYR A 136 22.50 -12.43 12.49
N ILE A 137 21.56 -12.25 11.56
CA ILE A 137 20.18 -11.84 11.85
C ILE A 137 19.33 -13.09 11.77
N PRO A 138 18.60 -13.47 12.84
CA PRO A 138 17.84 -14.71 12.86
C PRO A 138 16.62 -14.67 11.91
N GLY A 139 16.25 -15.85 11.42
CA GLY A 139 15.00 -16.09 10.73
C GLY A 139 13.80 -16.14 11.67
N TYR A 140 12.60 -16.16 11.10
CA TYR A 140 11.37 -16.15 11.89
C TYR A 140 11.25 -17.35 12.85
N LEU A 141 11.53 -18.55 12.38
CA LEU A 141 11.49 -19.78 13.20
C LEU A 141 12.62 -19.85 14.22
N GLU A 142 13.62 -18.97 14.13
CA GLU A 142 14.73 -18.86 15.08
C GLU A 142 14.49 -17.77 16.15
N GLU A 143 13.40 -16.98 16.01
CA GLU A 143 13.04 -15.96 17.00
C GLU A 143 12.47 -16.62 18.27
N GLU A 144 12.84 -16.09 19.43
CA GLU A 144 12.42 -16.63 20.72
C GLU A 144 10.89 -16.61 20.87
N GLY A 145 10.31 -17.79 21.19
CA GLY A 145 8.87 -17.96 21.40
C GLY A 145 8.05 -18.24 20.14
N VAL A 146 8.68 -18.42 18.98
CA VAL A 146 8.01 -18.88 17.76
C VAL A 146 8.06 -20.42 17.73
N PRO A 147 6.92 -21.10 17.44
CA PRO A 147 6.92 -22.55 17.23
C PRO A 147 7.79 -22.95 16.03
N GLU A 148 8.55 -24.06 16.15
CA GLU A 148 9.45 -24.53 15.08
C GLU A 148 8.71 -24.94 13.80
N ASP A 149 7.43 -25.30 13.91
CA ASP A 149 6.54 -25.70 12.82
C ASP A 149 5.58 -24.58 12.39
N SER A 150 5.82 -23.34 12.81
CA SER A 150 4.95 -22.20 12.45
C SER A 150 4.92 -21.94 10.94
N HIS A 151 3.71 -21.79 10.42
CA HIS A 151 3.43 -21.38 9.04
C HIS A 151 2.91 -19.96 8.95
N THR A 152 3.06 -19.16 10.02
CA THR A 152 2.61 -17.78 10.06
C THR A 152 3.44 -16.91 9.12
N GLU A 153 2.77 -16.16 8.29
CA GLU A 153 3.40 -15.30 7.31
C GLU A 153 3.91 -14.01 7.95
N THR A 154 5.14 -13.64 7.60
CA THR A 154 5.77 -12.35 7.97
C THR A 154 5.83 -11.40 6.78
N TYR A 155 5.36 -11.84 5.64
CA TYR A 155 5.22 -11.11 4.39
C TYR A 155 3.97 -11.57 3.66
N VAL A 156 3.27 -10.61 3.07
CA VAL A 156 2.17 -10.90 2.16
C VAL A 156 2.20 -9.94 0.98
N ALA A 157 1.94 -10.45 -0.22
CA ALA A 157 1.66 -9.67 -1.41
C ALA A 157 0.42 -10.21 -2.08
N LEU A 158 -0.45 -9.32 -2.53
CA LEU A 158 -1.64 -9.73 -3.25
C LEU A 158 -1.99 -8.75 -4.38
N LYS A 159 -2.68 -9.27 -5.39
CA LYS A 159 -3.34 -8.49 -6.44
C LYS A 159 -4.82 -8.45 -6.13
N LEU A 160 -5.33 -7.26 -5.93
CA LEU A 160 -6.75 -7.00 -5.69
C LEU A 160 -7.35 -6.26 -6.89
N ASN A 161 -8.64 -6.50 -7.16
CA ASN A 161 -9.38 -5.82 -8.21
C ASN A 161 -10.64 -5.17 -7.65
N ILE A 162 -10.98 -3.99 -8.16
CA ILE A 162 -12.18 -3.23 -7.78
C ILE A 162 -13.14 -3.24 -8.96
N ASN A 163 -14.32 -3.85 -8.77
CA ASN A 163 -15.35 -4.03 -9.79
C ASN A 163 -16.33 -2.86 -9.81
N ASN A 164 -15.85 -1.67 -10.20
CA ASN A 164 -16.71 -0.51 -10.46
C ASN A 164 -16.31 0.17 -11.76
N TRP A 165 -17.08 1.18 -12.19
CA TRP A 165 -16.84 1.89 -13.44
C TRP A 165 -15.49 2.61 -13.50
N ARG A 166 -15.00 3.09 -12.38
CA ARG A 166 -13.73 3.82 -12.27
C ARG A 166 -12.51 2.91 -12.40
N TRP A 167 -12.57 1.71 -11.79
CA TRP A 167 -11.39 0.88 -11.55
C TRP A 167 -11.41 -0.47 -12.24
N LYS A 168 -12.46 -0.81 -12.97
CA LYS A 168 -12.53 -2.08 -13.70
C LYS A 168 -11.28 -2.30 -14.53
N ASP A 169 -10.63 -3.46 -14.36
CA ASP A 169 -9.41 -3.90 -15.04
C ASP A 169 -8.15 -3.10 -14.69
N VAL A 170 -8.16 -2.30 -13.62
CA VAL A 170 -6.96 -1.72 -13.01
C VAL A 170 -6.57 -2.56 -11.79
N PRO A 171 -5.45 -3.31 -11.84
CA PRO A 171 -5.01 -4.09 -10.69
C PRO A 171 -4.38 -3.19 -9.62
N PHE A 172 -4.67 -3.52 -8.37
CA PHE A 172 -4.02 -2.96 -7.20
C PHE A 172 -3.12 -4.03 -6.61
N PHE A 173 -1.82 -3.78 -6.59
CA PHE A 173 -0.83 -4.65 -5.97
C PHE A 173 -0.50 -4.11 -4.59
N VAL A 174 -0.68 -4.94 -3.56
CA VAL A 174 -0.47 -4.55 -2.17
C VAL A 174 0.53 -5.51 -1.56
N ARG A 175 1.59 -5.00 -0.92
CA ARG A 175 2.54 -5.84 -0.18
C ARG A 175 2.92 -5.22 1.15
N THR A 176 3.15 -6.10 2.11
CA THR A 176 3.72 -5.75 3.42
C THR A 176 4.63 -6.85 3.91
N GLY A 177 5.59 -6.52 4.75
CA GLY A 177 6.46 -7.53 5.35
C GLY A 177 7.41 -6.96 6.39
N LYS A 178 7.94 -7.86 7.22
CA LYS A 178 8.93 -7.59 8.26
C LYS A 178 10.34 -7.95 7.79
N ARG A 179 11.36 -7.42 8.46
CA ARG A 179 12.79 -7.63 8.12
C ARG A 179 13.11 -7.27 6.66
N LEU A 180 12.35 -6.36 6.06
CA LEU A 180 12.65 -5.79 4.75
C LEU A 180 13.83 -4.79 4.87
N PRO A 181 14.47 -4.38 3.75
CA PRO A 181 15.70 -3.57 3.80
C PRO A 181 15.55 -2.26 4.59
N ARG A 182 14.35 -1.70 4.62
CA ARG A 182 14.04 -0.44 5.32
C ARG A 182 12.58 -0.33 5.70
N ARG A 183 12.30 0.59 6.63
CA ARG A 183 10.92 1.01 6.91
C ARG A 183 10.48 2.01 5.85
N ALA A 184 9.42 1.69 5.11
CA ALA A 184 8.83 2.59 4.12
C ALA A 184 7.35 2.25 3.88
N THR A 185 6.50 3.27 3.77
CA THR A 185 5.15 3.11 3.26
C THR A 185 4.94 4.09 2.12
N GLU A 186 4.63 3.56 0.93
CA GLU A 186 4.40 4.38 -0.25
C GLU A 186 3.30 3.80 -1.14
N ILE A 187 2.66 4.68 -1.89
CA ILE A 187 1.70 4.35 -2.93
C ILE A 187 2.29 4.79 -4.27
N VAL A 188 2.27 3.92 -5.25
CA VAL A 188 2.71 4.20 -6.62
C VAL A 188 1.51 4.13 -7.54
N VAL A 189 1.18 5.23 -8.17
CA VAL A 189 0.18 5.29 -9.23
C VAL A 189 0.90 5.30 -10.57
N GLN A 190 0.83 4.19 -11.28
CA GLN A 190 1.43 4.05 -12.59
C GLN A 190 0.42 4.44 -13.66
N PHE A 191 0.73 5.48 -14.40
CA PHE A 191 -0.10 5.88 -15.53
C PHE A 191 0.13 4.98 -16.75
N ARG A 192 -0.84 4.96 -17.65
CA ARG A 192 -0.71 4.27 -18.94
C ARG A 192 0.34 4.96 -19.80
N PRO A 193 1.05 4.23 -20.65
CA PRO A 193 1.95 4.85 -21.64
C PRO A 193 1.16 5.72 -22.61
N THR A 194 1.83 6.68 -23.23
CA THR A 194 1.26 7.43 -24.33
C THR A 194 0.90 6.48 -25.48
N PRO A 195 -0.27 6.65 -26.12
CA PRO A 195 -0.75 5.71 -27.14
C PRO A 195 0.11 5.71 -28.41
N HIS A 196 0.88 6.79 -28.62
CA HIS A 196 1.80 6.94 -29.74
C HIS A 196 3.07 7.66 -29.31
N HIS A 197 4.23 7.09 -29.67
CA HIS A 197 5.53 7.64 -29.32
C HIS A 197 6.04 8.50 -30.49
N ILE A 198 5.87 9.82 -30.40
CA ILE A 198 6.29 10.78 -31.43
C ILE A 198 7.76 11.18 -31.23
N PHE A 199 8.23 11.20 -29.98
CA PHE A 199 9.58 11.67 -29.65
C PHE A 199 10.50 10.50 -29.31
N CYS A 200 11.68 10.46 -29.97
CA CYS A 200 12.70 9.45 -29.68
C CYS A 200 13.21 9.63 -28.25
N ARG A 201 13.06 8.62 -27.44
CA ARG A 201 13.84 8.44 -26.21
C ARG A 201 15.15 7.74 -26.61
N ASP A 202 16.20 7.91 -25.79
CA ASP A 202 17.43 7.16 -26.02
C ASP A 202 17.10 5.66 -26.13
N GLU A 203 17.72 4.97 -27.10
CA GLU A 203 17.47 3.54 -27.38
C GLU A 203 17.66 2.64 -26.14
N ASN A 204 18.42 3.13 -25.13
CA ASN A 204 18.68 2.44 -23.87
C ASN A 204 17.70 2.84 -22.73
N LEU A 205 16.84 3.83 -22.91
CA LEU A 205 15.84 4.22 -21.92
C LEU A 205 14.49 3.64 -22.35
N GLN A 206 14.05 2.62 -21.63
CA GLN A 206 12.68 2.14 -21.75
C GLN A 206 11.72 3.33 -21.63
N ASN A 207 10.69 3.32 -22.45
CA ASN A 207 9.66 4.34 -22.42
C ASN A 207 8.87 4.24 -21.09
N THR A 208 9.40 4.87 -20.04
CA THR A 208 8.77 4.86 -18.72
C THR A 208 7.56 5.79 -18.72
N PRO A 209 6.35 5.25 -18.55
CA PRO A 209 5.15 6.06 -18.42
C PRO A 209 5.24 6.97 -17.19
N ASN A 210 4.41 8.02 -17.16
CA ASN A 210 4.33 8.89 -15.99
C ASN A 210 3.98 8.08 -14.74
N GLN A 211 4.53 8.52 -13.61
CA GLN A 211 4.33 7.87 -12.32
C GLN A 211 4.15 8.91 -11.23
N MET A 212 3.19 8.69 -10.36
CA MET A 212 3.04 9.44 -9.12
C MET A 212 3.36 8.54 -7.95
N VAL A 213 4.19 9.00 -7.02
CA VAL A 213 4.53 8.31 -5.78
C VAL A 213 4.09 9.16 -4.60
N ILE A 214 3.21 8.62 -3.77
CA ILE A 214 2.79 9.24 -2.50
C ILE A 214 3.55 8.53 -1.40
N ARG A 215 4.46 9.24 -0.75
CA ARG A 215 5.26 8.72 0.38
C ARG A 215 4.53 9.01 1.67
N ILE A 216 4.21 7.94 2.43
CA ILE A 216 3.48 8.04 3.69
C ILE A 216 4.45 8.04 4.88
N GLN A 217 5.56 7.31 4.79
CA GLN A 217 6.63 7.30 5.79
C GLN A 217 7.91 6.67 5.21
N PRO A 218 9.12 6.99 5.73
CA PRO A 218 9.38 7.95 6.81
C PRO A 218 9.42 9.41 6.33
N ASP A 219 9.66 9.62 5.05
CA ASP A 219 9.81 10.93 4.41
C ASP A 219 8.54 11.24 3.63
N GLU A 220 7.65 11.98 4.27
CA GLU A 220 6.32 12.27 3.75
C GLU A 220 6.39 13.23 2.57
N GLY A 221 5.68 12.91 1.47
CA GLY A 221 5.70 13.77 0.29
C GLY A 221 5.05 13.18 -0.95
N LEU A 222 5.16 13.92 -2.04
CA LEU A 222 4.61 13.57 -3.35
C LEU A 222 5.70 13.74 -4.41
N LEU A 223 5.94 12.70 -5.21
CA LEU A 223 6.84 12.74 -6.35
C LEU A 223 6.05 12.47 -7.64
N LEU A 224 6.21 13.32 -8.63
CA LEU A 224 5.67 13.13 -9.98
C LEU A 224 6.82 12.97 -10.97
N LYS A 225 6.86 11.82 -11.67
CA LYS A 225 7.83 11.51 -12.72
C LYS A 225 7.20 11.73 -14.10
N PHE A 226 7.88 12.50 -14.94
CA PHE A 226 7.41 12.79 -16.31
C PHE A 226 8.58 13.12 -17.24
N GLY A 227 8.33 13.07 -18.55
CA GLY A 227 9.35 13.32 -19.56
C GLY A 227 9.47 14.79 -19.92
N LEU A 228 10.71 15.31 -19.97
CA LEU A 228 11.03 16.63 -20.52
C LEU A 228 12.06 16.53 -21.65
N LYS A 229 11.98 17.49 -22.58
CA LYS A 229 12.96 17.64 -23.67
C LYS A 229 14.35 17.97 -23.12
N ILE A 230 15.38 17.30 -23.62
CA ILE A 230 16.78 17.62 -23.29
C ILE A 230 17.17 18.89 -24.10
N PRO A 231 17.61 19.98 -23.42
CA PRO A 231 18.08 21.18 -24.11
C PRO A 231 19.22 20.86 -25.08
N GLY A 232 19.16 21.42 -26.29
CA GLY A 232 20.20 21.22 -27.32
C GLY A 232 20.18 19.88 -28.06
N ALA A 233 19.38 18.87 -27.63
CA ALA A 233 19.40 17.52 -28.19
C ALA A 233 18.21 17.21 -29.13
N GLY A 234 17.71 18.15 -29.90
CA GLY A 234 16.53 17.95 -30.74
C GLY A 234 15.29 17.65 -29.90
N PHE A 235 14.51 16.63 -30.28
CA PHE A 235 13.33 16.18 -29.54
C PHE A 235 13.60 14.96 -28.63
N ARG A 236 14.83 14.79 -28.17
CA ARG A 236 15.16 13.76 -27.19
C ARG A 236 14.54 14.10 -25.83
N VAL A 237 13.94 13.08 -25.20
CA VAL A 237 13.21 13.21 -23.93
C VAL A 237 13.98 12.49 -22.83
N ARG A 238 14.05 13.09 -21.66
CA ARG A 238 14.57 12.51 -20.43
C ARG A 238 13.50 12.58 -19.33
N ASP A 239 13.43 11.54 -18.51
CA ASP A 239 12.58 11.56 -17.30
C ASP A 239 13.16 12.54 -16.29
N VAL A 240 12.27 13.32 -15.68
CA VAL A 240 12.55 14.22 -14.58
C VAL A 240 11.55 14.03 -13.46
N ASN A 241 11.95 14.40 -12.26
CA ASN A 241 11.11 14.33 -11.08
C ASN A 241 10.73 15.74 -10.60
N MET A 242 9.46 15.89 -10.28
CA MET A 242 8.96 16.99 -9.46
C MET A 242 8.72 16.38 -8.09
N ASP A 243 9.59 16.68 -7.15
CA ASP A 243 9.60 16.11 -5.81
C ASP A 243 9.22 17.16 -4.78
N PHE A 244 8.31 16.82 -3.92
CA PHE A 244 7.72 17.68 -2.94
C PHE A 244 7.71 16.98 -1.58
N HIS A 245 8.22 17.64 -0.54
CA HIS A 245 8.27 17.12 0.82
C HIS A 245 7.35 17.93 1.73
N TYR A 246 6.69 17.27 2.68
CA TYR A 246 5.86 17.97 3.67
C TYR A 246 6.68 18.89 4.56
N SER A 247 7.95 18.56 4.81
CA SER A 247 8.89 19.44 5.50
C SER A 247 9.08 20.81 4.82
N ASP A 248 8.79 20.89 3.52
CA ASP A 248 8.91 22.15 2.77
C ASP A 248 7.73 23.11 3.02
N ILE A 249 6.60 22.60 3.54
CA ILE A 249 5.39 23.38 3.81
C ILE A 249 5.23 23.74 5.27
N ALA A 250 5.64 22.83 6.16
CA ALA A 250 5.34 22.94 7.59
C ALA A 250 6.60 23.30 8.37
N ASP A 251 6.66 24.54 8.87
CA ASP A 251 7.66 24.96 9.89
C ASP A 251 7.33 24.45 11.30
N THR A 252 6.26 23.66 11.45
CA THR A 252 5.75 23.18 12.74
C THR A 252 5.79 21.66 12.84
N HIS A 253 5.96 21.18 14.08
CA HIS A 253 5.86 19.75 14.38
C HIS A 253 4.47 19.22 13.98
N LEU A 254 4.44 18.21 13.08
CA LEU A 254 3.22 17.52 12.71
C LEU A 254 2.79 16.61 13.88
N PRO A 255 1.50 16.63 14.29
CA PRO A 255 1.02 15.75 15.32
C PRO A 255 1.16 14.29 14.90
N SER A 256 1.42 13.40 15.84
CA SER A 256 1.40 11.98 15.58
C SER A 256 -0.02 11.52 15.20
N ALA A 257 -0.12 10.39 14.49
CA ALA A 257 -1.42 9.85 14.07
C ALA A 257 -2.36 9.62 15.27
N TYR A 258 -1.84 9.19 16.43
CA TYR A 258 -2.65 8.99 17.63
C TYR A 258 -3.10 10.30 18.26
N GLU A 259 -2.23 11.32 18.33
CA GLU A 259 -2.62 12.65 18.82
C GLU A 259 -3.76 13.22 18.00
N ARG A 260 -3.66 13.10 16.66
CA ARG A 260 -4.71 13.54 15.75
C ARG A 260 -6.02 12.81 15.99
N LEU A 261 -6.00 11.48 16.02
CA LEU A 261 -7.20 10.66 16.23
C LEU A 261 -7.84 10.93 17.62
N LEU A 262 -7.04 11.05 18.67
CA LEU A 262 -7.58 11.36 19.99
C LEU A 262 -8.26 12.73 20.03
N LEU A 263 -7.70 13.74 19.37
CA LEU A 263 -8.33 15.05 19.23
C LEU A 263 -9.65 14.94 18.47
N ASP A 264 -9.68 14.24 17.34
CA ASP A 264 -10.88 14.04 16.54
C ASP A 264 -11.98 13.33 17.34
N CYS A 265 -11.61 12.33 18.16
CA CYS A 265 -12.55 11.69 19.09
C CYS A 265 -13.14 12.68 20.10
N MET A 266 -12.32 13.55 20.70
CA MET A 266 -12.77 14.54 21.69
C MET A 266 -13.70 15.60 21.09
N VAL A 267 -13.52 15.96 19.82
CA VAL A 267 -14.39 16.92 19.13
C VAL A 267 -15.55 16.27 18.38
N GLY A 268 -15.64 14.94 18.38
CA GLY A 268 -16.74 14.19 17.75
C GLY A 268 -16.59 14.01 16.24
N ASP A 269 -15.39 14.15 15.68
CA ASP A 269 -15.14 13.94 14.24
C ASP A 269 -14.82 12.48 13.94
N LEU A 270 -15.70 11.82 13.16
CA LEU A 270 -15.57 10.42 12.75
C LEU A 270 -14.90 10.23 11.38
N THR A 271 -14.40 11.29 10.76
CA THR A 271 -13.88 11.24 9.37
C THR A 271 -12.79 10.18 9.17
N LEU A 272 -11.90 10.06 10.15
CA LEU A 272 -10.71 9.19 10.10
C LEU A 272 -10.89 7.86 10.86
N TYR A 273 -12.14 7.49 11.15
CA TYR A 273 -12.44 6.26 11.88
C TYR A 273 -13.12 5.22 11.00
N SER A 274 -12.66 3.98 11.15
CA SER A 274 -13.24 2.85 10.43
C SER A 274 -14.70 2.64 10.80
N ARG A 275 -15.54 2.48 9.79
CA ARG A 275 -16.94 2.16 9.93
C ARG A 275 -17.14 0.66 10.10
N GLY A 276 -18.06 0.22 10.96
CA GLY A 276 -18.25 -1.19 11.31
C GLY A 276 -18.53 -2.08 10.10
N ASP A 277 -19.43 -1.66 9.22
CA ASP A 277 -19.79 -2.41 8.00
C ASP A 277 -18.62 -2.51 7.00
N ALA A 278 -17.81 -1.45 6.85
CA ALA A 278 -16.59 -1.49 6.04
C ALA A 278 -15.56 -2.49 6.62
N THR A 279 -15.43 -2.53 7.94
CA THR A 279 -14.56 -3.48 8.64
C THR A 279 -15.03 -4.93 8.43
N GLU A 280 -16.34 -5.18 8.50
CA GLU A 280 -16.92 -6.51 8.24
C GLU A 280 -16.64 -6.96 6.81
N ILE A 281 -16.86 -6.12 5.79
CA ILE A 281 -16.56 -6.44 4.39
C ILE A 281 -15.05 -6.69 4.19
N ALA A 282 -14.18 -5.93 4.86
CA ALA A 282 -12.75 -6.18 4.81
C ALA A 282 -12.38 -7.57 5.32
N TRP A 283 -13.03 -8.03 6.40
CA TRP A 283 -12.89 -9.40 6.91
C TRP A 283 -13.46 -10.45 5.94
N GLU A 284 -14.65 -10.23 5.40
CA GLU A 284 -15.25 -11.11 4.40
C GLU A 284 -14.34 -11.30 3.19
N TYR A 285 -13.64 -10.23 2.78
CA TYR A 285 -12.71 -10.28 1.65
C TYR A 285 -11.48 -11.14 1.91
N ILE A 286 -10.90 -11.12 3.12
CA ILE A 286 -9.68 -11.86 3.43
C ILE A 286 -9.92 -13.27 4.02
N ASN A 287 -11.08 -13.53 4.61
CA ASN A 287 -11.38 -14.81 5.26
C ASN A 287 -11.14 -16.03 4.35
N PRO A 288 -11.52 -16.01 3.04
CA PRO A 288 -11.21 -17.13 2.14
C PRO A 288 -9.72 -17.46 2.04
N ILE A 289 -8.85 -16.45 2.13
CA ILE A 289 -7.39 -16.65 2.14
C ILE A 289 -6.97 -17.41 3.40
N LEU A 290 -7.48 -16.96 4.56
CA LEU A 290 -7.16 -17.58 5.86
C LEU A 290 -7.66 -19.01 5.96
N GLU A 291 -8.87 -19.29 5.44
CA GLU A 291 -9.44 -20.63 5.40
C GLU A 291 -8.61 -21.58 4.52
N MET A 292 -8.17 -21.12 3.35
CA MET A 292 -7.29 -21.89 2.48
C MET A 292 -5.93 -22.16 3.14
N TRP A 293 -5.34 -21.16 3.79
CA TRP A 293 -4.05 -21.35 4.49
C TRP A 293 -4.17 -22.29 5.70
N LYS A 294 -5.33 -22.31 6.35
CA LYS A 294 -5.62 -23.27 7.41
C LYS A 294 -5.77 -24.68 6.87
N ALA A 295 -6.40 -24.85 5.71
CA ALA A 295 -6.57 -26.15 5.05
C ALA A 295 -5.28 -26.67 4.43
N GLU A 296 -4.45 -25.78 3.89
CA GLU A 296 -3.17 -26.08 3.23
C GLU A 296 -2.06 -25.19 3.84
N PRO A 297 -1.47 -25.56 5.00
CA PRO A 297 -0.52 -24.69 5.71
C PRO A 297 0.72 -24.27 4.92
N GLY A 298 1.16 -25.08 3.96
CA GLY A 298 2.29 -24.75 3.07
C GLY A 298 1.92 -23.95 1.82
N LEU A 299 0.64 -23.67 1.57
CA LEU A 299 0.20 -23.01 0.34
C LEU A 299 0.84 -21.62 0.19
N ASN A 300 1.59 -21.43 -0.92
CA ASN A 300 2.22 -20.17 -1.28
C ASN A 300 3.09 -19.52 -0.18
N LEU A 301 3.61 -20.31 0.77
CA LEU A 301 4.53 -19.84 1.79
C LEU A 301 5.98 -19.98 1.27
N TYR A 302 6.61 -18.86 0.96
CA TYR A 302 7.95 -18.82 0.38
C TYR A 302 8.96 -18.25 1.40
N PRO A 303 10.17 -18.80 1.48
CA PRO A 303 11.23 -18.18 2.26
C PRO A 303 11.72 -16.91 1.58
N TYR A 304 12.11 -15.90 2.37
CA TYR A 304 12.87 -14.75 1.89
C TYR A 304 13.96 -14.36 2.89
N PRO A 305 15.19 -14.11 2.46
CA PRO A 305 16.26 -13.70 3.36
C PRO A 305 15.94 -12.34 3.99
N VAL A 306 16.27 -12.13 5.26
CA VAL A 306 16.18 -10.82 5.91
C VAL A 306 16.91 -9.76 5.09
N GLN A 307 16.44 -8.50 5.13
CA GLN A 307 16.96 -7.38 4.35
C GLN A 307 16.84 -7.56 2.81
N THR A 308 15.88 -8.37 2.35
CA THR A 308 15.43 -8.40 0.96
C THR A 308 14.01 -7.88 0.83
N TRP A 309 13.55 -7.58 -0.39
CA TRP A 309 12.20 -7.03 -0.64
C TRP A 309 11.10 -8.10 -0.67
N GLY A 310 11.32 -9.24 -0.08
CA GLY A 310 10.38 -10.35 -0.03
C GLY A 310 10.75 -11.50 -0.97
N PRO A 311 9.86 -12.50 -1.10
CA PRO A 311 10.10 -13.65 -1.97
C PRO A 311 10.02 -13.30 -3.46
N GLU A 312 10.77 -14.03 -4.30
CA GLU A 312 10.75 -13.88 -5.77
C GLU A 312 9.35 -14.08 -6.37
N ALA A 313 8.52 -14.91 -5.75
CA ALA A 313 7.14 -15.09 -6.15
C ALA A 313 6.32 -13.78 -6.12
N ALA A 314 6.67 -12.82 -5.25
CA ALA A 314 6.02 -11.51 -5.22
C ALA A 314 6.42 -10.63 -6.41
N GLU A 315 7.65 -10.74 -6.90
CA GLU A 315 8.07 -10.08 -8.16
C GLU A 315 7.35 -10.71 -9.35
N THR A 316 7.26 -12.04 -9.40
CA THR A 316 6.54 -12.76 -10.44
C THR A 316 5.06 -12.36 -10.49
N LEU A 317 4.43 -12.10 -9.35
CA LEU A 317 3.03 -11.67 -9.26
C LEU A 317 2.77 -10.38 -10.04
N ILE A 318 3.59 -9.36 -9.88
CA ILE A 318 3.41 -8.09 -10.59
C ILE A 318 3.86 -8.17 -12.04
N GLN A 319 4.99 -8.84 -12.32
CA GLN A 319 5.50 -9.01 -13.68
C GLN A 319 4.52 -9.74 -14.59
N SER A 320 3.98 -10.87 -14.15
CA SER A 320 3.03 -11.67 -14.92
C SER A 320 1.69 -10.97 -15.13
N SER A 321 1.28 -10.14 -14.19
CA SER A 321 -0.03 -9.48 -14.22
C SER A 321 -0.03 -8.12 -14.90
N ALA A 322 1.08 -7.38 -14.84
CA ALA A 322 1.17 -5.99 -15.30
C ALA A 322 2.37 -5.71 -16.22
N GLY A 323 3.35 -6.61 -16.30
CA GLY A 323 4.58 -6.40 -17.06
C GLY A 323 5.54 -5.36 -16.45
N TYR A 324 5.38 -5.09 -15.16
CA TYR A 324 6.18 -4.13 -14.38
C TYR A 324 6.83 -4.82 -13.20
N ASN A 325 7.80 -4.14 -12.60
CA ASN A 325 8.41 -4.54 -11.33
C ASN A 325 7.78 -3.74 -10.17
N TRP A 326 7.91 -4.25 -8.96
CA TRP A 326 7.68 -3.45 -7.79
C TRP A 326 8.65 -2.28 -7.75
N ARG A 327 8.12 -1.09 -7.47
CA ARG A 327 9.01 0.03 -7.16
C ARG A 327 9.73 -0.26 -5.84
N THR A 328 11.05 0.01 -5.84
CA THR A 328 11.87 -0.05 -4.63
C THR A 328 11.87 1.33 -3.97
N PRO A 329 11.39 1.46 -2.70
CA PRO A 329 11.46 2.72 -1.97
C PRO A 329 12.90 3.21 -1.81
N CYS A 330 13.15 4.52 -1.94
CA CYS A 330 14.48 5.13 -1.90
C CYS A 330 14.95 5.49 -0.49
N ASP A 331 16.28 5.51 -0.25
CA ASP A 331 16.88 5.91 1.05
C ASP A 331 16.93 7.43 1.23
N LYS A 332 17.15 8.16 0.15
CA LYS A 332 17.27 9.62 0.16
C LYS A 332 16.52 10.25 -0.98
N PRO A 333 15.82 11.34 -0.72
CA PRO A 333 15.14 12.12 -1.78
C PRO A 333 16.08 12.60 -2.87
N ALA A 334 17.35 12.89 -2.53
CA ALA A 334 18.38 13.36 -3.46
C ALA A 334 18.90 12.28 -4.42
N ASP A 335 18.76 10.98 -4.09
CA ASP A 335 19.23 9.86 -4.92
C ASP A 335 18.19 9.40 -5.96
N THR A 336 17.37 10.30 -6.45
CA THR A 336 16.33 10.04 -7.45
C THR A 336 16.85 9.44 -8.76
N GLN A 337 18.17 9.42 -8.98
CA GLN A 337 18.75 8.77 -10.16
C GLN A 337 18.95 7.24 -10.02
N ASN A 338 18.99 6.70 -8.79
CA ASN A 338 19.26 5.28 -8.52
C ASN A 338 18.05 4.49 -8.01
N CYS A 339 16.85 5.08 -7.99
CA CYS A 339 15.63 4.46 -7.46
C CYS A 339 14.68 3.95 -8.55
N PHE A 340 15.22 3.56 -9.70
CA PHE A 340 14.44 3.11 -10.85
C PHE A 340 14.87 1.74 -11.34
#